data_e6156cfccc5850d9f09109a08d46ca34
#
_entry.id   e6156cfccc5850d9f09109a08d46ca34
#
_cell.length_a   1.000
_cell.length_b   1.000
_cell.length_c   1.000
_cell.angle_alpha   90.00
_cell.angle_beta   90.00
_cell.angle_gamma   90.00
#
_symmetry.space_group_name_H-M   'P 1'
#
loop_
_entity.id
_entity.type
_entity.pdbx_description
1 polymer ?
#
loop_
_entity_poly.entity_id
_entity_poly.type
_entity_poly.pdbx_seq_one_letter_code
_entity_poly.pdbx_strand_id
1 'polypeptide(L)'
;MAKIRHIAITAEDPFVTAELFKQALGLEELSRGDSELAREVYLTDGYINLAIVCWKRTRETPNPYPDGYGLDHFGLQVDDLASAEARARQAGATPQPPPPVDLSRLAGNTLYFEKKLQLAGVKFDLSGHGWATKKEK
;
A
#
# COMPACT_ATOMS: atom_id res chain seq x y z
N MET A 1 9.47 18.34 -4.10
CA MET A 1 9.68 17.27 -5.11
C MET A 1 9.10 15.97 -4.57
N ALA A 2 8.43 15.21 -5.41
CA ALA A 2 7.86 13.93 -5.01
C ALA A 2 8.96 12.86 -4.88
N LYS A 3 8.86 12.03 -3.85
CA LYS A 3 9.79 10.92 -3.61
C LYS A 3 9.04 9.63 -3.43
N ILE A 4 9.45 8.57 -4.10
CA ILE A 4 8.86 7.26 -3.90
C ILE A 4 9.30 6.77 -2.52
N ARG A 5 8.32 6.50 -1.65
CA ARG A 5 8.57 6.08 -0.27
C ARG A 5 7.81 4.82 0.11
N HIS A 6 6.90 4.36 -0.73
CA HIS A 6 6.03 3.24 -0.41
C HIS A 6 5.77 2.40 -1.66
N ILE A 7 5.83 1.09 -1.48
CA ILE A 7 5.47 0.11 -2.51
C ILE A 7 4.57 -0.93 -1.84
N ALA A 8 3.42 -1.19 -2.43
CA ALA A 8 2.52 -2.23 -1.96
C ALA A 8 2.44 -3.34 -3.01
N ILE A 9 2.72 -4.55 -2.57
CA ILE A 9 2.58 -5.75 -3.38
C ILE A 9 1.56 -6.68 -2.74
N THR A 10 0.93 -7.50 -3.55
CA THR A 10 0.03 -8.53 -3.07
C THR A 10 0.70 -9.90 -3.19
N ALA A 11 0.41 -10.79 -2.27
CA ALA A 11 0.96 -12.15 -2.25
C ALA A 11 -0.06 -13.08 -1.61
N GLU A 12 -0.03 -14.34 -1.98
CA GLU A 12 -0.97 -15.33 -1.44
C GLU A 12 -0.82 -15.49 0.07
N ASP A 13 0.41 -15.52 0.57
CA ASP A 13 0.71 -15.58 2.01
C ASP A 13 1.77 -14.52 2.32
N PRO A 14 1.36 -13.33 2.81
CA PRO A 14 2.30 -12.26 3.14
C PRO A 14 3.34 -12.65 4.18
N PHE A 15 3.00 -13.52 5.12
CA PHE A 15 3.91 -13.92 6.19
C PHE A 15 5.07 -14.78 5.63
N VAL A 16 4.77 -15.71 4.75
CA VAL A 16 5.81 -16.51 4.09
C VAL A 16 6.68 -15.63 3.20
N THR A 17 6.05 -14.78 2.39
CA THR A 17 6.77 -13.88 1.48
C THR A 17 7.69 -12.95 2.27
N ALA A 18 7.21 -12.39 3.38
CA ALA A 18 8.02 -11.50 4.21
C ALA A 18 9.25 -12.21 4.78
N GLU A 19 9.11 -13.44 5.27
CA GLU A 19 10.24 -14.20 5.80
C GLU A 19 11.30 -14.47 4.72
N LEU A 20 10.86 -14.79 3.50
CA LEU A 20 11.78 -15.01 2.38
C LEU A 20 12.52 -13.71 2.01
N PHE A 21 11.83 -12.58 1.98
CA PHE A 21 12.45 -11.30 1.66
C PHE A 21 13.42 -10.83 2.75
N LYS A 22 13.11 -11.10 4.02
CA LYS A 22 14.03 -10.79 5.12
C LYS A 22 15.31 -11.62 4.99
N GLN A 23 15.19 -12.91 4.72
CA GLN A 23 16.33 -13.81 4.58
C GLN A 23 17.17 -13.51 3.33
N ALA A 24 16.52 -13.33 2.19
CA ALA A 24 17.21 -13.17 0.90
C ALA A 24 17.78 -11.75 0.71
N LEU A 25 17.08 -10.72 1.19
CA LEU A 25 17.38 -9.33 0.86
C LEU A 25 17.75 -8.49 2.07
N GLY A 26 17.70 -9.03 3.28
CA GLY A 26 18.07 -8.32 4.50
C GLY A 26 17.11 -7.22 4.91
N LEU A 27 15.86 -7.25 4.43
CA LEU A 27 14.87 -6.25 4.82
C LEU A 27 14.47 -6.43 6.27
N GLU A 28 14.15 -5.31 6.93
CA GLU A 28 13.70 -5.28 8.31
C GLU A 28 12.19 -5.26 8.38
N GLU A 29 11.62 -6.03 9.30
CA GLU A 29 10.16 -6.00 9.51
C GLU A 29 9.80 -4.84 10.44
N LEU A 30 8.86 -4.00 10.00
CA LEU A 30 8.31 -2.90 10.79
C LEU A 30 7.13 -3.35 11.65
N SER A 31 6.19 -4.06 11.04
CA SER A 31 4.99 -4.54 11.71
C SER A 31 4.30 -5.59 10.85
N ARG A 32 3.35 -6.30 11.46
CA ARG A 32 2.46 -7.21 10.74
C ARG A 32 1.08 -7.19 11.36
N GLY A 33 0.08 -7.55 10.58
CA GLY A 33 -1.29 -7.64 11.03
C GLY A 33 -1.99 -8.84 10.45
N ASP A 34 -2.95 -9.35 11.20
CA ASP A 34 -3.86 -10.41 10.77
C ASP A 34 -5.24 -10.06 11.31
N SER A 35 -6.05 -9.44 10.47
CA SER A 35 -7.41 -9.02 10.83
C SER A 35 -8.44 -9.92 10.16
N GLU A 36 -9.70 -9.61 10.41
CA GLU A 36 -10.82 -10.28 9.71
C GLU A 36 -10.74 -10.09 8.19
N LEU A 37 -10.19 -8.97 7.72
CA LEU A 37 -10.22 -8.59 6.31
C LEU A 37 -8.93 -8.87 5.56
N ALA A 38 -7.78 -8.82 6.24
CA ALA A 38 -6.49 -8.89 5.56
C ALA A 38 -5.38 -9.43 6.44
N ARG A 39 -4.38 -10.01 5.79
CA ARG A 39 -3.04 -10.22 6.34
C ARG A 39 -2.09 -9.25 5.69
N GLU A 40 -1.17 -8.70 6.48
CA GLU A 40 -0.22 -7.73 5.96
C GLU A 40 1.07 -7.76 6.74
N VAL A 41 2.18 -7.47 6.06
CA VAL A 41 3.49 -7.29 6.68
C VAL A 41 4.11 -6.05 6.04
N TYR A 42 4.70 -5.20 6.87
CA TYR A 42 5.42 -4.01 6.42
C TYR A 42 6.91 -4.24 6.65
N LEU A 43 7.68 -4.19 5.57
CA LEU A 43 9.14 -4.30 5.58
C LEU A 43 9.76 -2.97 5.15
N THR A 44 11.06 -2.81 5.39
CA THR A 44 11.78 -1.62 4.96
C THR A 44 13.24 -1.91 4.66
N ASP A 45 13.82 -1.12 3.76
CA ASP A 45 15.26 -1.02 3.54
C ASP A 45 15.88 0.19 4.27
N GLY A 46 15.09 0.90 5.08
CA GLY A 46 15.47 2.13 5.76
C GLY A 46 14.95 3.40 5.08
N TYR A 47 14.51 3.31 3.84
CA TYR A 47 13.98 4.44 3.07
C TYR A 47 12.59 4.15 2.51
N ILE A 48 12.38 2.97 1.94
CA ILE A 48 11.11 2.55 1.36
C ILE A 48 10.32 1.75 2.39
N ASN A 49 9.04 2.02 2.48
CA ASN A 49 8.07 1.17 3.18
C ASN A 49 7.50 0.19 2.16
N LEU A 50 7.75 -1.09 2.36
CA LEU A 50 7.23 -2.14 1.49
C LEU A 50 6.10 -2.88 2.21
N ALA A 51 4.88 -2.73 1.72
CA ALA A 51 3.72 -3.46 2.22
C ALA A 51 3.52 -4.74 1.41
N ILE A 52 3.32 -5.85 2.09
CA ILE A 52 2.95 -7.13 1.49
C ILE A 52 1.58 -7.48 2.05
N VAL A 53 0.56 -7.54 1.20
CA VAL A 53 -0.84 -7.57 1.63
C VAL A 53 -1.58 -8.72 0.92
N CYS A 54 -2.51 -9.33 1.64
CA CYS A 54 -3.49 -10.23 1.06
C CYS A 54 -4.85 -9.98 1.71
N TRP A 55 -5.81 -9.50 0.92
CA TRP A 55 -7.20 -9.42 1.35
C TRP A 55 -7.75 -10.84 1.49
N LYS A 56 -8.42 -11.11 2.59
CA LYS A 56 -9.03 -12.42 2.83
C LYS A 56 -10.27 -12.60 1.98
N ARG A 57 -10.52 -13.83 1.57
CA ARG A 57 -11.77 -14.18 0.90
C ARG A 57 -12.92 -14.06 1.89
N THR A 58 -13.98 -13.40 1.44
CA THR A 58 -15.23 -13.27 2.21
C THR A 58 -16.38 -13.70 1.32
N ARG A 59 -17.59 -13.80 1.93
CA ARG A 59 -18.79 -14.11 1.17
C ARG A 59 -19.06 -13.03 0.11
N GLU A 60 -18.84 -11.76 0.47
CA GLU A 60 -19.04 -10.60 -0.41
C GLU A 60 -17.93 -10.48 -1.44
N THR A 61 -16.72 -10.96 -1.12
CA THR A 61 -15.54 -10.88 -1.99
C THR A 61 -14.86 -12.25 -2.03
N PRO A 62 -15.45 -13.20 -2.81
CA PRO A 62 -14.91 -14.57 -2.84
C PRO A 62 -13.60 -14.69 -3.60
N ASN A 63 -13.29 -13.74 -4.48
CA ASN A 63 -12.04 -13.70 -5.23
C ASN A 63 -11.50 -12.27 -5.29
N PRO A 64 -10.73 -11.84 -4.27
CA PRO A 64 -10.21 -10.47 -4.22
C PRO A 64 -9.08 -10.19 -5.23
N TYR A 65 -8.51 -11.23 -5.84
CA TYR A 65 -7.40 -11.10 -6.79
C TYR A 65 -7.69 -11.87 -8.09
N PRO A 66 -8.70 -11.40 -8.87
CA PRO A 66 -9.08 -12.13 -10.09
C PRO A 66 -7.95 -12.19 -11.14
N ASP A 67 -7.04 -11.22 -11.12
CA ASP A 67 -5.93 -11.13 -12.07
C ASP A 67 -4.60 -11.62 -11.49
N GLY A 68 -4.63 -12.24 -10.28
CA GLY A 68 -3.45 -12.74 -9.61
C GLY A 68 -2.79 -11.73 -8.70
N TYR A 69 -1.58 -12.07 -8.25
CA TYR A 69 -0.82 -11.26 -7.27
C TYR A 69 0.27 -10.46 -7.98
N GLY A 70 0.78 -9.44 -7.32
CA GLY A 70 1.88 -8.64 -7.84
C GLY A 70 1.86 -7.21 -7.30
N LEU A 71 2.39 -6.27 -8.08
CA LEU A 71 2.39 -4.87 -7.72
C LEU A 71 0.95 -4.35 -7.65
N ASP A 72 0.58 -3.76 -6.51
CA ASP A 72 -0.72 -3.11 -6.36
C ASP A 72 -0.62 -1.61 -6.61
N HIS A 73 0.22 -0.93 -5.86
CA HIS A 73 0.44 0.51 -6.01
C HIS A 73 1.80 0.91 -5.44
N PHE A 74 2.21 2.14 -5.74
CA PHE A 74 3.33 2.77 -5.06
C PHE A 74 2.88 4.11 -4.47
N GLY A 75 3.67 4.62 -3.54
CA GLY A 75 3.32 5.85 -2.84
C GLY A 75 4.44 6.88 -2.93
N LEU A 76 4.03 8.14 -3.05
CA LEU A 76 4.91 9.29 -3.17
C LEU A 76 4.68 10.23 -2.01
N GLN A 77 5.76 10.57 -1.33
CA GLN A 77 5.74 11.64 -0.35
C GLN A 77 5.94 12.97 -1.07
N VAL A 78 5.05 13.93 -0.81
CA VAL A 78 5.05 15.22 -1.47
C VAL A 78 5.06 16.34 -0.43
N ASP A 79 5.59 17.51 -0.80
CA ASP A 79 5.66 18.65 0.10
C ASP A 79 4.31 19.35 0.24
N ASP A 80 3.54 19.41 -0.85
CA ASP A 80 2.22 20.04 -0.91
C ASP A 80 1.24 19.08 -1.57
N LEU A 81 0.40 18.45 -0.77
CA LEU A 81 -0.53 17.43 -1.23
C LEU A 81 -1.54 17.98 -2.24
N ALA A 82 -2.11 19.16 -1.97
CA ALA A 82 -3.11 19.75 -2.86
C ALA A 82 -2.51 20.09 -4.22
N SER A 83 -1.31 20.66 -4.23
CA SER A 83 -0.60 21.02 -5.47
C SER A 83 -0.21 19.78 -6.27
N ALA A 84 0.26 18.75 -5.61
CA ALA A 84 0.62 17.47 -6.26
C ALA A 84 -0.60 16.79 -6.86
N GLU A 85 -1.72 16.79 -6.15
CA GLU A 85 -2.97 16.24 -6.66
C GLU A 85 -3.46 17.01 -7.89
N ALA A 86 -3.41 18.35 -7.84
CA ALA A 86 -3.84 19.18 -8.97
C ALA A 86 -3.01 18.89 -10.23
N ARG A 87 -1.69 18.77 -10.08
CA ARG A 87 -0.80 18.45 -11.20
C ARG A 87 -1.07 17.05 -11.77
N ALA A 88 -1.31 16.08 -10.89
CA ALA A 88 -1.63 14.73 -11.32
C ALA A 88 -2.94 14.71 -12.12
N ARG A 89 -3.96 15.41 -11.66
CA ARG A 89 -5.25 15.49 -12.35
C ARG A 89 -5.13 16.20 -13.69
N GLN A 90 -4.32 17.24 -13.79
CA GLN A 90 -4.04 17.92 -15.07
C GLN A 90 -3.41 16.97 -16.08
N ALA A 91 -2.60 16.01 -15.62
CA ALA A 91 -1.99 14.99 -16.48
C ALA A 91 -2.96 13.85 -16.83
N GLY A 92 -4.18 13.87 -16.28
CA GLY A 92 -5.20 12.87 -16.57
C GLY A 92 -5.46 11.85 -15.46
N ALA A 93 -4.88 12.06 -14.26
CA ALA A 93 -5.13 11.15 -13.15
C ALA A 93 -6.58 11.19 -12.69
N THR A 94 -7.10 10.03 -12.33
CA THR A 94 -8.45 9.83 -11.81
C THR A 94 -8.39 9.09 -10.48
N PRO A 95 -9.46 9.09 -9.68
CA PRO A 95 -9.48 8.31 -8.45
C PRO A 95 -9.26 6.80 -8.72
N GLN A 96 -8.58 6.12 -7.79
CA GLN A 96 -8.46 4.67 -7.85
C GLN A 96 -9.84 4.02 -7.71
N PRO A 97 -10.05 2.84 -8.34
CA PRO A 97 -11.26 2.07 -8.07
C PRO A 97 -11.28 1.65 -6.59
N PRO A 98 -12.48 1.48 -6.01
CA PRO A 98 -12.58 1.03 -4.62
C PRO A 98 -11.85 -0.30 -4.42
N PRO A 99 -11.23 -0.52 -3.25
CA PRO A 99 -10.67 -1.83 -2.94
C PRO A 99 -11.79 -2.89 -2.84
N PRO A 100 -11.44 -4.18 -2.95
CA PRO A 100 -12.44 -5.24 -2.95
C PRO A 100 -13.14 -5.44 -1.60
N VAL A 101 -12.71 -4.72 -0.54
CA VAL A 101 -13.26 -4.83 0.80
C VAL A 101 -13.66 -3.45 1.32
N ASP A 102 -14.57 -3.43 2.30
CA ASP A 102 -15.00 -2.19 2.96
C ASP A 102 -13.96 -1.76 3.99
N LEU A 103 -13.17 -0.76 3.63
CA LEU A 103 -12.09 -0.24 4.49
C LEU A 103 -12.62 0.45 5.75
N SER A 104 -13.88 0.87 5.80
CA SER A 104 -14.46 1.49 6.99
C SER A 104 -14.48 0.53 8.19
N ARG A 105 -14.38 -0.78 7.92
CA ARG A 105 -14.34 -1.81 8.95
C ARG A 105 -12.96 -1.97 9.59
N LEU A 106 -11.93 -1.32 9.07
CA LEU A 106 -10.57 -1.40 9.61
C LEU A 106 -10.38 -0.33 10.68
N ALA A 107 -10.10 -0.76 11.91
CA ALA A 107 -9.79 0.15 13.01
C ALA A 107 -8.41 0.81 12.77
N GLY A 108 -8.28 2.10 13.09
CA GLY A 108 -7.02 2.81 12.98
C GLY A 108 -6.57 3.07 11.54
N ASN A 109 -7.47 3.02 10.59
CA ASN A 109 -7.18 3.27 9.19
C ASN A 109 -6.76 4.73 8.98
N THR A 110 -5.53 4.95 8.50
CA THR A 110 -4.96 6.28 8.25
C THR A 110 -5.02 6.68 6.78
N LEU A 111 -5.77 5.97 5.97
CA LEU A 111 -5.86 6.21 4.52
C LEU A 111 -6.42 7.59 4.14
N TYR A 112 -7.09 8.27 5.08
CA TYR A 112 -7.63 9.62 4.83
C TYR A 112 -6.56 10.70 4.72
N PHE A 113 -5.33 10.41 5.05
CA PHE A 113 -4.22 11.34 4.85
C PHE A 113 -3.59 11.22 3.47
N GLU A 114 -4.05 10.29 2.67
CA GLU A 114 -3.51 10.02 1.35
C GLU A 114 -4.52 10.34 0.27
N LYS A 115 -4.03 10.71 -0.91
CA LYS A 115 -4.84 10.80 -2.12
C LYS A 115 -4.55 9.60 -2.98
N LYS A 116 -5.57 8.83 -3.27
CA LYS A 116 -5.48 7.57 -4.02
C LYS A 116 -5.91 7.80 -5.46
N LEU A 117 -4.93 7.83 -6.36
CA LEU A 117 -5.13 8.15 -7.76
C LEU A 117 -4.62 7.04 -8.67
N GLN A 118 -4.99 7.11 -9.94
CA GLN A 118 -4.42 6.26 -10.98
C GLN A 118 -4.17 7.10 -12.23
N LEU A 119 -3.12 6.72 -12.97
CA LEU A 119 -2.72 7.39 -14.19
C LEU A 119 -2.12 6.36 -15.14
N ALA A 120 -2.59 6.33 -16.38
CA ALA A 120 -2.14 5.35 -17.36
C ALA A 120 -2.24 3.89 -16.88
N GLY A 121 -3.29 3.59 -16.11
CA GLY A 121 -3.52 2.25 -15.57
C GLY A 121 -2.70 1.88 -14.35
N VAL A 122 -1.90 2.83 -13.81
CA VAL A 122 -1.05 2.57 -12.65
C VAL A 122 -1.61 3.30 -11.43
N LYS A 123 -1.78 2.56 -10.34
CA LYS A 123 -2.25 3.12 -9.07
C LYS A 123 -1.10 3.72 -8.28
N PHE A 124 -1.32 4.88 -7.71
CA PHE A 124 -0.36 5.51 -6.81
C PHE A 124 -1.05 6.34 -5.74
N ASP A 125 -0.41 6.44 -4.60
CA ASP A 125 -0.89 7.23 -3.48
C ASP A 125 0.00 8.45 -3.29
N LEU A 126 -0.61 9.58 -2.94
CA LEU A 126 0.12 10.80 -2.56
C LEU A 126 -0.07 11.02 -1.06
N SER A 127 1.02 11.29 -0.35
CA SER A 127 0.98 11.56 1.07
C SER A 127 1.88 12.75 1.43
N GLY A 128 1.37 13.66 2.24
CA GLY A 128 2.18 14.73 2.81
C GLY A 128 3.01 14.27 4.02
N HIS A 129 2.63 13.17 4.64
CA HIS A 129 3.28 12.64 5.85
C HIS A 129 4.28 11.51 5.57
N GLY A 130 4.16 10.85 4.42
CA GLY A 130 4.99 9.69 4.08
C GLY A 130 4.58 8.42 4.83
N TRP A 131 5.49 7.47 4.88
CA TRP A 131 5.29 6.15 5.49
C TRP A 131 6.42 5.83 6.46
N ALA A 132 6.12 4.98 7.44
CA ALA A 132 7.12 4.55 8.41
C ALA A 132 8.24 3.76 7.72
N THR A 133 9.48 4.07 8.07
CA THR A 133 10.68 3.38 7.59
C THR A 133 11.59 2.95 8.74
N LYS A 134 11.12 3.10 9.97
CA LYS A 134 11.81 2.68 11.19
C LYS A 134 10.82 1.98 12.10
N LYS A 135 11.28 0.95 12.76
CA LYS A 135 10.47 0.28 13.79
C LYS A 135 10.28 1.25 14.98
N GLU A 136 9.04 1.43 15.39
CA GLU A 136 8.73 2.22 16.57
C GLU A 136 9.21 1.47 17.83
N LYS A 137 9.76 2.22 18.77
CA LYS A 137 10.23 1.67 20.04
C LYS A 137 9.07 1.44 21.00
#